data_2bfd2f18a26d88cfe7d8d0641d6a2bca
#
_entry.id   2bfd2f18a26d88cfe7d8d0641d6a2bca
#
_cell.length_a   1.000
_cell.length_b   1.000
_cell.length_c   1.000
_cell.angle_alpha   90.00
_cell.angle_beta   90.00
_cell.angle_gamma   90.00
#
_symmetry.space_group_name_H-M   'P 1'
#
loop_
_entity.id
_entity.type
_entity.pdbx_description
1 polymer ?
#
loop_
_entity_poly.entity_id
_entity_poly.type
_entity_poly.pdbx_seq_one_letter_code
_entity_poly.pdbx_strand_id
1 'polypeptide(L)'
;MTAIAAVIYGPDEDCDVLLTDFAHDLARAGVAVAGLVQVNAGASCAEIDMELELVGSGRRFNICQDLGSGSVNACRLDPAGLAAAAGALRAALEQPASLAIVNKFGRAEAEGGGLVAEIGAAVEQGLPLIVGVPKRFTEAWAAFAGGLDDRLPCSRAALDAWWARQVPAAAE
;
A
#
# COMPACT_ATOMS: atom_id res chain seq x y z
N MET A 1 14.72 -14.72 3.81
CA MET A 1 13.37 -14.92 3.24
C MET A 1 12.52 -13.70 3.59
N THR A 2 11.99 -13.05 2.60
CA THR A 2 11.20 -11.83 2.81
C THR A 2 9.81 -12.17 3.34
N ALA A 3 9.37 -11.52 4.41
CA ALA A 3 8.02 -11.68 4.93
C ALA A 3 7.07 -10.73 4.18
N ILE A 4 6.07 -11.28 3.53
CA ILE A 4 5.07 -10.54 2.78
C ILE A 4 3.70 -10.81 3.39
N ALA A 5 2.96 -9.76 3.74
CA ALA A 5 1.56 -9.84 4.14
C ALA A 5 0.67 -9.22 3.07
N ALA A 6 -0.27 -9.97 2.57
CA ALA A 6 -1.32 -9.47 1.69
C ALA A 6 -2.61 -9.32 2.50
N VAL A 7 -3.06 -8.10 2.70
CA VAL A 7 -4.34 -7.81 3.35
C VAL A 7 -5.44 -7.89 2.30
N ILE A 8 -6.20 -8.97 2.34
CA ILE A 8 -7.28 -9.22 1.37
C ILE A 8 -8.56 -8.59 1.89
N TYR A 9 -9.19 -7.75 1.09
CA TYR A 9 -10.37 -7.02 1.52
C TYR A 9 -11.44 -6.91 0.43
N GLY A 10 -12.69 -6.92 0.87
CA GLY A 10 -13.86 -6.73 0.01
C GLY A 10 -14.30 -5.25 -0.05
N PRO A 11 -15.36 -4.97 -0.84
CA PRO A 11 -15.83 -3.59 -1.07
C PRO A 11 -16.42 -2.93 0.18
N ASP A 12 -16.84 -3.71 1.17
CA ASP A 12 -17.43 -3.21 2.42
C ASP A 12 -16.40 -3.03 3.54
N GLU A 13 -15.12 -3.28 3.26
CA GLU A 13 -14.03 -3.19 4.21
C GLU A 13 -13.14 -1.99 3.87
N ASP A 14 -12.82 -1.17 4.86
CA ASP A 14 -11.99 0.02 4.68
C ASP A 14 -10.52 -0.28 4.96
N CYS A 15 -9.87 -0.92 3.99
CA CYS A 15 -8.44 -1.22 4.08
C CYS A 15 -7.58 0.04 4.01
N ASP A 16 -8.03 1.09 3.33
CA ASP A 16 -7.27 2.34 3.21
C ASP A 16 -7.08 2.98 4.59
N VAL A 17 -8.15 3.08 5.38
CA VAL A 17 -8.07 3.58 6.75
C VAL A 17 -7.24 2.66 7.64
N LEU A 18 -7.45 1.35 7.55
CA LEU A 18 -6.70 0.38 8.35
C LEU A 18 -5.19 0.51 8.13
N LEU A 19 -4.74 0.52 6.88
CA LEU A 19 -3.31 0.60 6.56
C LEU A 19 -2.72 1.97 6.91
N THR A 20 -3.49 3.05 6.71
CA THR A 20 -3.08 4.40 7.08
C THR A 20 -2.87 4.52 8.59
N ASP A 21 -3.83 4.08 9.38
CA ASP A 21 -3.74 4.12 10.85
C ASP A 21 -2.59 3.25 11.36
N PHE A 22 -2.45 2.05 10.83
CA PHE A 22 -1.36 1.15 11.17
C PHE A 22 0.01 1.77 10.87
N ALA A 23 0.18 2.32 9.67
CA ALA A 23 1.43 2.97 9.26
C ALA A 23 1.77 4.18 10.13
N HIS A 24 0.78 5.02 10.42
CA HIS A 24 0.97 6.20 11.27
C HIS A 24 1.31 5.83 12.71
N ASP A 25 0.67 4.83 13.26
CA ASP A 25 0.97 4.37 14.63
C ASP A 25 2.39 3.84 14.74
N LEU A 26 2.85 3.05 13.77
CA LEU A 26 4.24 2.57 13.74
C LEU A 26 5.24 3.71 13.57
N ALA A 27 4.99 4.66 12.68
CA ALA A 27 5.86 5.81 12.49
C ALA A 27 5.96 6.66 13.76
N ARG A 28 4.85 6.88 14.45
CA ARG A 28 4.82 7.58 15.75
C ARG A 28 5.58 6.83 16.84
N ALA A 29 5.61 5.51 16.77
CA ALA A 29 6.39 4.67 17.68
C ALA A 29 7.89 4.60 17.32
N GLY A 30 8.33 5.32 16.29
CA GLY A 30 9.73 5.38 15.88
C GLY A 30 10.16 4.29 14.89
N VAL A 31 9.22 3.52 14.34
CA VAL A 31 9.52 2.54 13.30
C VAL A 31 9.75 3.26 11.96
N ALA A 32 10.86 2.97 11.31
CA ALA A 32 11.15 3.50 9.97
C ALA A 32 10.31 2.76 8.93
N VAL A 33 9.22 3.38 8.48
CA VAL A 33 8.31 2.84 7.48
C VAL A 33 8.54 3.50 6.14
N ALA A 34 8.90 2.71 5.13
CA ALA A 34 8.91 3.14 3.73
C ALA A 34 7.57 2.74 3.11
N GLY A 35 6.63 3.66 2.99
CA GLY A 35 5.29 3.29 2.58
C GLY A 35 4.51 4.38 1.88
N LEU A 36 3.60 3.93 1.03
CA LEU A 36 2.53 4.72 0.45
C LEU A 36 1.20 4.18 0.95
N VAL A 37 0.40 5.04 1.54
CA VAL A 37 -0.96 4.71 2.00
C VAL A 37 -1.96 5.59 1.25
N GLN A 38 -3.12 5.04 0.93
CA GLN A 38 -4.14 5.77 0.20
C GLN A 38 -5.04 6.52 1.17
N VAL A 39 -5.12 7.82 0.96
CA VAL A 39 -6.02 8.72 1.69
C VAL A 39 -7.07 9.23 0.71
N ASN A 40 -8.33 8.99 1.02
CA ASN A 40 -9.44 9.43 0.20
C ASN A 40 -10.08 10.67 0.85
N ALA A 41 -10.23 11.73 0.07
CA ALA A 41 -10.93 12.94 0.51
C ALA A 41 -12.22 13.10 -0.29
N GLY A 42 -13.26 13.67 0.35
CA GLY A 42 -14.55 13.91 -0.28
C GLY A 42 -15.68 13.02 0.23
N ALA A 43 -16.91 13.47 0.06
CA ALA A 43 -18.10 12.86 0.62
C ALA A 43 -18.89 11.95 -0.34
N SER A 44 -18.55 11.94 -1.63
CA SER A 44 -19.21 11.13 -2.64
C SER A 44 -18.22 10.53 -3.64
N CYS A 45 -18.60 9.45 -4.31
CA CYS A 45 -17.79 8.81 -5.33
C CYS A 45 -17.39 9.74 -6.49
N ALA A 46 -18.16 10.80 -6.74
CA ALA A 46 -17.86 11.81 -7.74
C ALA A 46 -16.88 12.89 -7.24
N GLU A 47 -16.74 13.03 -5.93
CA GLU A 47 -15.94 14.05 -5.25
C GLU A 47 -14.73 13.45 -4.51
N ILE A 48 -14.54 12.12 -4.56
CA ILE A 48 -13.41 11.48 -3.90
C ILE A 48 -12.13 11.80 -4.67
N ASP A 49 -11.30 12.59 -4.04
CA ASP A 49 -9.93 12.78 -4.45
C ASP A 49 -9.08 11.64 -3.88
N MET A 50 -8.53 10.82 -4.77
CA MET A 50 -7.61 9.76 -4.38
C MET A 50 -6.20 10.35 -4.24
N GLU A 51 -5.66 10.28 -3.04
CA GLU A 51 -4.31 10.70 -2.75
C GLU A 51 -3.48 9.54 -2.18
N LEU A 52 -2.21 9.50 -2.50
CA LEU A 52 -1.23 8.67 -1.80
C LEU A 52 -0.40 9.54 -0.88
N GLU A 53 -0.22 9.10 0.34
CA GLU A 53 0.65 9.74 1.34
C GLU A 53 1.92 8.91 1.52
N LEU A 54 3.07 9.58 1.41
CA LEU A 54 4.36 8.99 1.78
C LEU A 54 4.48 9.02 3.31
N VAL A 55 4.47 7.87 3.93
CA VAL A 55 4.50 7.71 5.39
C VAL A 55 5.78 8.34 5.97
N GLY A 56 5.62 9.05 7.07
CA GLY A 56 6.72 9.71 7.77
C GLY A 56 7.04 11.13 7.29
N SER A 57 6.81 11.43 6.01
CA SER A 57 7.05 12.76 5.44
C SER A 57 5.82 13.67 5.39
N GLY A 58 4.63 13.07 5.40
CA GLY A 58 3.37 13.78 5.20
C GLY A 58 3.14 14.27 3.76
N ARG A 59 4.05 13.97 2.82
CA ARG A 59 3.87 14.35 1.41
C ARG A 59 2.71 13.57 0.81
N ARG A 60 1.87 14.28 0.07
CA ARG A 60 0.70 13.71 -0.62
C ARG A 60 0.81 13.90 -2.11
N PHE A 61 0.33 12.89 -2.85
CA PHE A 61 0.32 12.85 -4.30
C PHE A 61 -1.11 12.61 -4.75
N ASN A 62 -1.68 13.55 -5.50
CA ASN A 62 -2.98 13.35 -6.12
C ASN A 62 -2.82 12.35 -7.27
N ILE A 63 -3.58 11.27 -7.22
CA ILE A 63 -3.58 10.20 -8.24
C ILE A 63 -4.92 10.11 -8.96
N CYS A 64 -5.75 11.14 -8.86
CA CYS A 64 -7.06 11.18 -9.48
C CYS A 64 -7.07 12.15 -10.67
N GLN A 65 -7.55 11.67 -11.83
CA GLN A 65 -7.78 12.52 -13.00
C GLN A 65 -9.15 13.17 -12.93
N ASP A 66 -9.25 14.45 -13.31
CA ASP A 66 -10.51 15.08 -13.63
C ASP A 66 -10.86 14.78 -15.10
N LEU A 67 -11.80 13.86 -15.30
CA LEU A 67 -12.27 13.46 -16.63
C LEU A 67 -13.57 14.16 -17.06
N GLY A 68 -14.03 15.17 -16.28
CA GLY A 68 -15.28 15.87 -16.53
C GLY A 68 -16.53 15.09 -16.12
N SER A 69 -17.68 15.75 -16.17
CA SER A 69 -18.96 15.26 -15.64
C SER A 69 -19.62 14.12 -16.45
N GLY A 70 -19.05 13.72 -17.59
CA GLY A 70 -19.61 12.66 -18.46
C GLY A 70 -18.95 11.29 -18.35
N SER A 71 -17.92 11.12 -17.51
CA SER A 71 -17.04 9.94 -17.52
C SER A 71 -17.31 8.98 -16.36
N VAL A 72 -18.56 8.56 -16.17
CA VAL A 72 -18.99 7.77 -15.01
C VAL A 72 -18.28 6.40 -14.89
N ASN A 73 -17.75 5.86 -16.00
CA ASN A 73 -17.11 4.54 -16.06
C ASN A 73 -15.62 4.59 -16.43
N ALA A 74 -15.00 5.75 -16.53
CA ALA A 74 -13.60 5.86 -16.89
C ALA A 74 -12.69 5.68 -15.67
N CYS A 75 -11.52 5.07 -15.87
CA CYS A 75 -10.50 4.99 -14.84
C CYS A 75 -10.00 6.41 -14.52
N ARG A 76 -10.18 6.85 -13.28
CA ARG A 76 -9.79 8.18 -12.81
C ARG A 76 -8.36 8.24 -12.30
N LEU A 77 -7.59 7.17 -12.43
CA LEU A 77 -6.20 7.13 -12.01
C LEU A 77 -5.33 8.03 -12.89
N ASP A 78 -4.59 8.94 -12.27
CA ASP A 78 -3.61 9.79 -12.95
C ASP A 78 -2.26 9.09 -12.99
N PRO A 79 -1.77 8.66 -14.17
CA PRO A 79 -0.48 7.99 -14.28
C PRO A 79 0.70 8.87 -13.84
N ALA A 80 0.64 10.18 -14.08
CA ALA A 80 1.71 11.10 -13.69
C ALA A 80 1.79 11.26 -12.17
N GLY A 81 0.65 11.38 -11.50
CA GLY A 81 0.57 11.42 -10.05
C GLY A 81 1.06 10.13 -9.41
N LEU A 82 0.67 8.99 -9.96
CA LEU A 82 1.13 7.69 -9.49
C LEU A 82 2.64 7.51 -9.69
N ALA A 83 3.19 7.94 -10.83
CA ALA A 83 4.62 7.87 -11.11
C ALA A 83 5.42 8.75 -10.13
N ALA A 84 4.93 9.94 -9.78
CA ALA A 84 5.54 10.80 -8.78
C ALA A 84 5.56 10.13 -7.39
N ALA A 85 4.46 9.53 -6.98
CA ALA A 85 4.39 8.76 -5.74
C ALA A 85 5.34 7.56 -5.73
N ALA A 86 5.41 6.82 -6.83
CA ALA A 86 6.34 5.70 -7.00
C ALA A 86 7.80 6.14 -6.85
N GLY A 87 8.18 7.26 -7.46
CA GLY A 87 9.52 7.84 -7.32
C GLY A 87 9.86 8.22 -5.88
N ALA A 88 8.89 8.79 -5.16
CA ALA A 88 9.06 9.13 -3.75
C ALA A 88 9.21 7.88 -2.87
N LEU A 89 8.44 6.83 -3.12
CA LEU A 89 8.60 5.55 -2.41
C LEU A 89 9.95 4.92 -2.70
N ARG A 90 10.39 4.94 -3.94
CA ARG A 90 11.72 4.42 -4.32
C ARG A 90 12.83 5.14 -3.56
N ALA A 91 12.78 6.47 -3.48
CA ALA A 91 13.74 7.23 -2.70
C ALA A 91 13.70 6.89 -1.20
N ALA A 92 12.50 6.64 -0.65
CA ALA A 92 12.36 6.18 0.73
C ALA A 92 12.95 4.79 0.96
N LEU A 93 12.83 3.89 -0.03
CA LEU A 93 13.42 2.54 0.03
C LEU A 93 14.96 2.55 -0.05
N GLU A 94 15.58 3.62 -0.52
CA GLU A 94 17.02 3.81 -0.50
C GLU A 94 17.54 4.19 0.89
N GLN A 95 16.66 4.59 1.80
CA GLN A 95 16.99 4.89 3.20
C GLN A 95 16.74 3.64 4.07
N PRO A 96 17.43 3.55 5.24
CA PRO A 96 17.16 2.45 6.15
C PRO A 96 15.70 2.40 6.57
N ALA A 97 15.05 1.25 6.35
CA ALA A 97 13.66 1.03 6.71
C ALA A 97 13.50 -0.33 7.40
N SER A 98 12.49 -0.44 8.25
CA SER A 98 12.14 -1.66 8.96
C SER A 98 10.93 -2.37 8.37
N LEU A 99 10.12 -1.65 7.63
CA LEU A 99 8.86 -2.12 7.03
C LEU A 99 8.56 -1.33 5.77
N ALA A 100 8.10 -2.03 4.74
CA ALA A 100 7.50 -1.40 3.56
C ALA A 100 5.99 -1.62 3.57
N ILE A 101 5.22 -0.59 3.20
CA ILE A 101 3.76 -0.68 3.05
C ILE A 101 3.39 -0.12 1.69
N VAL A 102 2.64 -0.90 0.91
CA VAL A 102 2.11 -0.47 -0.39
C VAL A 102 0.59 -0.65 -0.40
N ASN A 103 -0.13 0.41 -0.40
CA ASN A 103 -1.57 0.38 -0.58
C ASN A 103 -1.90 1.08 -1.91
N LYS A 104 -2.15 0.33 -2.99
CA LYS A 104 -2.61 -1.05 -3.01
C LYS A 104 -2.10 -1.79 -4.26
N PHE A 105 -2.31 -3.10 -4.33
CA PHE A 105 -2.20 -3.88 -5.56
C PHE A 105 -3.55 -3.83 -6.29
N GLY A 106 -3.73 -2.80 -7.11
CA GLY A 106 -4.95 -2.56 -7.87
C GLY A 106 -4.83 -2.96 -9.33
N ARG A 107 -5.67 -2.35 -10.18
CA ARG A 107 -5.69 -2.66 -11.61
C ARG A 107 -4.35 -2.39 -12.30
N ALA A 108 -3.72 -1.26 -12.01
CA ALA A 108 -2.44 -0.91 -12.64
C ALA A 108 -1.38 -1.97 -12.34
N GLU A 109 -1.30 -2.42 -11.12
CA GLU A 109 -0.36 -3.46 -10.66
C GLU A 109 -0.71 -4.83 -11.25
N ALA A 110 -1.99 -5.18 -11.33
CA ALA A 110 -2.44 -6.42 -11.96
C ALA A 110 -2.10 -6.49 -13.46
N GLU A 111 -1.99 -5.35 -14.11
CA GLU A 111 -1.59 -5.21 -15.52
C GLU A 111 -0.08 -5.05 -15.70
N GLY A 112 0.70 -5.14 -14.63
CA GLY A 112 2.17 -5.08 -14.65
C GLY A 112 2.78 -3.70 -14.52
N GLY A 113 1.98 -2.69 -14.21
CA GLY A 113 2.40 -1.31 -14.00
C GLY A 113 2.30 -0.83 -12.56
N GLY A 114 1.96 0.44 -12.38
CA GLY A 114 1.74 1.04 -11.07
C GLY A 114 2.96 0.92 -10.15
N LEU A 115 2.77 0.36 -8.98
CA LEU A 115 3.78 0.22 -7.93
C LEU A 115 4.49 -1.15 -7.94
N VAL A 116 4.35 -1.95 -9.00
CA VAL A 116 4.96 -3.29 -9.10
C VAL A 116 6.47 -3.26 -8.90
N ALA A 117 7.16 -2.28 -9.51
CA ALA A 117 8.62 -2.15 -9.38
C ALA A 117 9.05 -1.85 -7.95
N GLU A 118 8.29 -1.03 -7.24
CA GLU A 118 8.55 -0.65 -5.84
C GLU A 118 8.27 -1.82 -4.89
N ILE A 119 7.22 -2.60 -5.15
CA ILE A 119 6.96 -3.85 -4.44
C ILE A 119 8.15 -4.81 -4.61
N GLY A 120 8.61 -4.99 -5.85
CA GLY A 120 9.78 -5.81 -6.16
C GLY A 120 11.04 -5.32 -5.44
N ALA A 121 11.29 -4.02 -5.43
CA ALA A 121 12.45 -3.43 -4.75
C ALA A 121 12.44 -3.70 -3.23
N ALA A 122 11.28 -3.60 -2.59
CA ALA A 122 11.15 -3.92 -1.16
C ALA A 122 11.45 -5.41 -0.89
N VAL A 123 10.95 -6.29 -1.75
CA VAL A 123 11.22 -7.74 -1.66
C VAL A 123 12.70 -8.05 -1.84
N GLU A 124 13.34 -7.46 -2.85
CA GLU A 124 14.78 -7.65 -3.11
C GLU A 124 15.65 -7.17 -1.95
N GLN A 125 15.24 -6.14 -1.24
CA GLN A 125 15.94 -5.67 -0.04
C GLN A 125 15.67 -6.52 1.21
N GLY A 126 14.79 -7.50 1.12
CA GLY A 126 14.41 -8.34 2.26
C GLY A 126 13.58 -7.63 3.32
N LEU A 127 12.96 -6.49 3.00
CA LEU A 127 12.10 -5.77 3.93
C LEU A 127 10.80 -6.53 4.17
N PRO A 128 10.33 -6.64 5.42
CA PRO A 128 8.95 -7.01 5.65
C PRO A 128 8.02 -6.08 4.86
N LEU A 129 7.04 -6.63 4.17
CA LEU A 129 6.19 -5.89 3.24
C LEU A 129 4.72 -6.18 3.51
N ILE A 130 3.92 -5.13 3.60
CA ILE A 130 2.46 -5.21 3.67
C ILE A 130 1.86 -4.60 2.41
N VAL A 131 0.96 -5.34 1.77
CA VAL A 131 0.25 -4.88 0.56
C VAL A 131 -1.25 -5.04 0.75
N GLY A 132 -2.01 -3.98 0.46
CA GLY A 132 -3.47 -4.07 0.38
C GLY A 132 -3.88 -4.68 -0.96
N VAL A 133 -4.69 -5.74 -0.94
CA VAL A 133 -5.12 -6.46 -2.14
C VAL A 133 -6.65 -6.58 -2.17
N PRO A 134 -7.34 -5.81 -3.03
CA PRO A 134 -8.77 -6.02 -3.22
C PRO A 134 -9.08 -7.45 -3.68
N LYS A 135 -10.15 -8.03 -3.16
CA LYS A 135 -10.56 -9.42 -3.49
C LYS A 135 -10.60 -9.71 -4.98
N ARG A 136 -11.05 -8.74 -5.78
CA ARG A 136 -11.12 -8.90 -7.25
C ARG A 136 -9.77 -9.09 -7.92
N PHE A 137 -8.67 -8.74 -7.24
CA PHE A 137 -7.31 -8.89 -7.76
C PHE A 137 -6.53 -10.03 -7.08
N THR A 138 -7.19 -10.88 -6.32
CA THR A 138 -6.55 -11.99 -5.60
C THR A 138 -5.82 -12.96 -6.53
N GLU A 139 -6.40 -13.29 -7.69
CA GLU A 139 -5.75 -14.16 -8.68
C GLU A 139 -4.50 -13.53 -9.28
N ALA A 140 -4.59 -12.26 -9.68
CA ALA A 140 -3.44 -11.52 -10.21
C ALA A 140 -2.33 -11.39 -9.17
N TRP A 141 -2.70 -11.13 -7.91
CA TRP A 141 -1.76 -11.11 -6.79
C TRP A 141 -1.10 -12.48 -6.58
N ALA A 142 -1.86 -13.55 -6.59
CA ALA A 142 -1.34 -14.90 -6.42
C ALA A 142 -0.30 -15.26 -7.49
N ALA A 143 -0.57 -14.90 -8.74
CA ALA A 143 0.38 -15.08 -9.84
C ALA A 143 1.66 -14.24 -9.65
N PHE A 144 1.52 -13.02 -9.14
CA PHE A 144 2.64 -12.11 -8.87
C PHE A 144 3.47 -12.55 -7.66
N ALA A 145 2.83 -12.88 -6.55
CA ALA A 145 3.49 -13.23 -5.28
C ALA A 145 4.07 -14.65 -5.26
N GLY A 146 3.59 -15.53 -6.13
CA GLY A 146 4.10 -16.90 -6.24
C GLY A 146 3.93 -17.75 -4.98
N GLY A 147 2.95 -17.44 -4.13
CA GLY A 147 2.68 -18.18 -2.88
C GLY A 147 3.64 -17.85 -1.73
N LEU A 148 4.40 -16.76 -1.84
CA LEU A 148 5.36 -16.33 -0.82
C LEU A 148 4.76 -15.42 0.25
N ASP A 149 3.45 -15.21 0.21
CA ASP A 149 2.75 -14.27 1.07
C ASP A 149 1.92 -14.97 2.16
N ASP A 150 1.81 -14.29 3.29
CA ASP A 150 0.80 -14.55 4.30
C ASP A 150 -0.45 -13.73 3.95
N ARG A 151 -1.60 -14.40 3.83
CA ARG A 151 -2.87 -13.72 3.57
C ARG A 151 -3.53 -13.36 4.89
N LEU A 152 -3.79 -12.07 5.08
CA LEU A 152 -4.40 -11.55 6.28
C LEU A 152 -5.81 -11.02 5.99
N PRO A 153 -6.75 -11.17 6.93
CA PRO A 153 -8.01 -10.45 6.87
C PRO A 153 -7.77 -8.94 7.08
N CYS A 154 -8.72 -8.12 6.66
CA CYS A 154 -8.70 -6.68 6.88
C CYS A 154 -9.02 -6.36 8.35
N SER A 155 -8.07 -6.58 9.21
CA SER A 155 -8.22 -6.45 10.66
C SER A 155 -6.94 -5.94 11.32
N ARG A 156 -7.07 -5.00 12.24
CA ARG A 156 -5.94 -4.45 12.98
C ARG A 156 -5.23 -5.54 13.79
N ALA A 157 -5.99 -6.41 14.43
CA ALA A 157 -5.42 -7.50 15.21
C ALA A 157 -4.56 -8.45 14.38
N ALA A 158 -4.97 -8.72 13.13
CA ALA A 158 -4.20 -9.55 12.22
C ALA A 158 -2.87 -8.88 11.82
N LEU A 159 -2.90 -7.58 11.54
CA LEU A 159 -1.70 -6.80 11.24
C LEU A 159 -0.75 -6.73 12.43
N ASP A 160 -1.25 -6.43 13.61
CA ASP A 160 -0.44 -6.36 14.83
C ASP A 160 0.24 -7.71 15.13
N ALA A 161 -0.51 -8.81 15.02
CA ALA A 161 0.01 -10.16 15.22
C ALA A 161 1.07 -10.55 14.18
N TRP A 162 0.84 -10.18 12.92
CA TRP A 162 1.83 -10.44 11.87
C TRP A 162 3.11 -9.62 12.08
N TRP A 163 2.97 -8.32 12.37
CA TRP A 163 4.11 -7.44 12.62
C TRP A 163 4.95 -7.88 13.82
N ALA A 164 4.30 -8.30 14.90
CA ALA A 164 4.98 -8.81 16.09
C ALA A 164 5.93 -9.99 15.78
N ARG A 165 5.62 -10.79 14.76
CA ARG A 165 6.49 -11.89 14.33
C ARG A 165 7.71 -11.42 13.52
N GLN A 166 7.66 -10.21 12.94
CA GLN A 166 8.75 -9.66 12.13
C GLN A 166 9.78 -8.91 12.98
N VAL A 167 9.35 -8.37 14.11
CA VAL A 167 10.25 -7.67 15.02
C VAL A 167 11.01 -8.70 15.86
N PRO A 168 12.35 -8.73 15.82
CA PRO A 168 13.11 -9.59 16.74
C PRO A 168 12.70 -9.28 18.18
N ALA A 169 12.49 -10.33 18.99
CA ALA A 169 12.32 -10.13 20.41
C ALA A 169 13.49 -9.30 20.93
N ALA A 170 13.18 -8.19 21.62
CA ALA A 170 14.23 -7.39 22.23
C ALA A 170 15.08 -8.33 23.09
N ALA A 171 16.37 -8.40 22.81
CA ALA A 171 17.29 -9.15 23.67
C ALA A 171 17.28 -8.47 25.04
N GLU A 172 16.80 -9.19 26.08
CA GLU A 172 16.92 -8.77 27.47
C GLU A 172 18.39 -8.75 27.90
#